data_394366702e49667105dfc96d8de9ce4b
#
_entry.id   394366702e49667105dfc96d8de9ce4b
#
_cell.length_a   1.000
_cell.length_b   1.000
_cell.length_c   1.000
_cell.angle_alpha   90.00
_cell.angle_beta   90.00
_cell.angle_gamma   90.00
#
_symmetry.space_group_name_H-M   'P 1'
#
loop_
_entity.id
_entity.type
_entity.pdbx_description
1 polymer ?
#
loop_
_entity_poly.entity_id
_entity_poly.type
_entity_poly.pdbx_seq_one_letter_code
_entity_poly.pdbx_strand_id
1 'polypeptide(L)'
;AKPGQLEAALRKAGFDEVLEVALGADICADKEAKEFAERMKRGDKMMTTSCCSAYVRAVQIHVPALKPCVSETRSPMHYTAEMAKKMYPHCVTVFIGPCLAKRREGFDDKSVDYVLSMEEVDAFLIAKEINLSELSPELPEVLPTASGRNFAVSGGVAESVKVRLNDPSILRPAIINGLNKNGMKTLAMYGKINDGSLPTPPNCPNLIEVMACEGGCVGGPSVITNPRTATVLIKPYVSAGKPDEKKSDGYDDATGKNVK
;
A
#
# COMPACT_ATOMS: atom_id res chain seq x y z
N ALA A 1 19.76 -3.19 -9.75
CA ALA A 1 19.20 -4.53 -10.03
C ALA A 1 18.11 -4.42 -11.09
N LYS A 2 17.91 -5.46 -11.87
CA LYS A 2 16.79 -5.59 -12.81
C LYS A 2 15.59 -6.23 -12.09
N PRO A 3 14.34 -5.98 -12.53
CA PRO A 3 13.19 -6.73 -12.02
C PRO A 3 13.43 -8.25 -12.09
N GLY A 4 13.06 -8.96 -11.04
CA GLY A 4 13.26 -10.41 -10.93
C GLY A 4 14.61 -10.83 -10.32
N GLN A 5 15.59 -9.94 -10.22
CA GLN A 5 16.89 -10.29 -9.60
C GLN A 5 16.80 -10.38 -8.07
N LEU A 6 15.95 -9.59 -7.44
CA LEU A 6 15.72 -9.69 -5.99
C LEU A 6 15.02 -11.01 -5.66
N GLU A 7 14.01 -11.38 -6.44
CA GLU A 7 13.30 -12.66 -6.30
C GLU A 7 14.27 -13.85 -6.41
N ALA A 8 15.10 -13.86 -7.43
CA ALA A 8 16.15 -14.88 -7.61
C ALA A 8 17.13 -14.92 -6.43
N ALA A 9 17.54 -13.75 -5.92
CA ALA A 9 18.44 -13.66 -4.77
C ALA A 9 17.82 -14.21 -3.49
N LEU A 10 16.56 -13.89 -3.24
CA LEU A 10 15.83 -14.38 -2.07
C LEU A 10 15.65 -15.90 -2.13
N ARG A 11 15.27 -16.46 -3.30
CA ARG A 11 15.21 -17.92 -3.48
C ARG A 11 16.56 -18.57 -3.25
N LYS A 12 17.63 -18.02 -3.81
CA LYS A 12 19.00 -18.50 -3.57
C LYS A 12 19.42 -18.40 -2.10
N ALA A 13 18.90 -17.42 -1.36
CA ALA A 13 19.15 -17.24 0.06
C ALA A 13 18.40 -18.22 0.96
N GLY A 14 17.41 -18.97 0.41
CA GLY A 14 16.66 -20.01 1.10
C GLY A 14 15.18 -19.69 1.35
N PHE A 15 14.63 -18.67 0.69
CA PHE A 15 13.18 -18.46 0.68
C PHE A 15 12.53 -19.39 -0.36
N ASP A 16 11.53 -20.17 0.05
CA ASP A 16 10.85 -21.11 -0.83
C ASP A 16 9.99 -20.40 -1.88
N GLU A 17 9.29 -19.32 -1.45
CA GLU A 17 8.44 -18.51 -2.29
C GLU A 17 8.63 -17.02 -2.07
N VAL A 18 8.49 -16.25 -3.16
CA VAL A 18 8.58 -14.78 -3.14
C VAL A 18 7.35 -14.22 -3.84
N LEU A 19 6.53 -13.49 -3.09
CA LEU A 19 5.31 -12.85 -3.58
C LEU A 19 5.51 -11.33 -3.65
N GLU A 20 5.05 -10.73 -4.74
CA GLU A 20 5.05 -9.27 -4.88
C GLU A 20 3.91 -8.67 -4.03
N VAL A 21 4.26 -7.77 -3.10
CA VAL A 21 3.28 -7.14 -2.19
C VAL A 21 2.21 -6.32 -2.93
N ALA A 22 2.48 -5.94 -4.17
CA ALA A 22 1.51 -5.28 -5.03
C ALA A 22 0.26 -6.15 -5.34
N LEU A 23 0.34 -7.49 -5.20
CA LEU A 23 -0.84 -8.36 -5.23
C LEU A 23 -1.80 -8.07 -4.08
N GLY A 24 -1.27 -7.86 -2.88
CA GLY A 24 -2.05 -7.42 -1.73
C GLY A 24 -2.53 -5.96 -1.86
N ALA A 25 -1.81 -5.12 -2.63
CA ALA A 25 -2.26 -3.77 -2.93
C ALA A 25 -3.50 -3.77 -3.85
N ASP A 26 -3.60 -4.70 -4.77
CA ASP A 26 -4.80 -4.88 -5.59
C ASP A 26 -6.01 -5.24 -4.72
N ILE A 27 -5.86 -6.17 -3.78
CA ILE A 27 -6.92 -6.53 -2.82
C ILE A 27 -7.28 -5.34 -1.93
N CYS A 28 -6.27 -4.60 -1.44
CA CYS A 28 -6.48 -3.41 -0.63
C CYS A 28 -7.30 -2.35 -1.39
N ALA A 29 -6.94 -2.06 -2.64
CA ALA A 29 -7.64 -1.08 -3.48
C ALA A 29 -9.09 -1.48 -3.76
N ASP A 30 -9.37 -2.75 -4.02
CA ASP A 30 -10.73 -3.25 -4.21
C ASP A 30 -11.59 -3.02 -2.96
N LYS A 31 -11.04 -3.35 -1.78
CA LYS A 31 -11.73 -3.17 -0.51
C LYS A 31 -11.91 -1.70 -0.14
N GLU A 32 -10.88 -0.87 -0.34
CA GLU A 32 -10.97 0.58 -0.10
C GLU A 32 -11.98 1.26 -1.04
N ALA A 33 -12.04 0.85 -2.32
CA ALA A 33 -13.01 1.39 -3.26
C ALA A 33 -14.45 1.06 -2.85
N LYS A 34 -14.70 -0.19 -2.42
CA LYS A 34 -16.00 -0.62 -1.90
C LYS A 34 -16.37 0.14 -0.62
N GLU A 35 -15.48 0.19 0.35
CA GLU A 35 -15.67 0.91 1.60
C GLU A 35 -15.94 2.41 1.35
N PHE A 36 -15.17 3.03 0.46
CA PHE A 36 -15.37 4.43 0.07
C PHE A 36 -16.77 4.66 -0.50
N ALA A 37 -17.22 3.83 -1.46
CA ALA A 37 -18.54 3.95 -2.06
C ALA A 37 -19.66 3.79 -1.01
N GLU A 38 -19.53 2.85 -0.07
CA GLU A 38 -20.47 2.65 1.02
C GLU A 38 -20.50 3.84 1.99
N ARG A 39 -19.34 4.39 2.36
CA ARG A 39 -19.22 5.58 3.21
C ARG A 39 -19.86 6.82 2.56
N MET A 40 -19.67 7.02 1.25
CA MET A 40 -20.29 8.14 0.54
C MET A 40 -21.81 7.99 0.46
N LYS A 41 -22.34 6.78 0.24
CA LYS A 41 -23.78 6.49 0.30
C LYS A 41 -24.38 6.75 1.69
N ARG A 42 -23.63 6.48 2.76
CA ARG A 42 -24.04 6.72 4.15
C ARG A 42 -24.00 8.21 4.54
N GLY A 43 -23.34 9.04 3.72
CA GLY A 43 -23.23 10.48 3.96
C GLY A 43 -22.02 10.89 4.80
N ASP A 44 -21.00 10.02 4.90
CA ASP A 44 -19.74 10.38 5.55
C ASP A 44 -19.07 11.54 4.79
N LYS A 45 -18.49 12.50 5.53
CA LYS A 45 -17.85 13.67 4.91
C LYS A 45 -16.62 13.30 4.12
N MET A 46 -15.82 12.35 4.65
CA MET A 46 -14.56 11.91 4.06
C MET A 46 -14.14 10.55 4.57
N MET A 47 -13.27 9.89 3.80
CA MET A 47 -12.49 8.73 4.19
C MET A 47 -11.01 9.05 3.99
N THR A 48 -10.16 8.51 4.83
CA THR A 48 -8.70 8.55 4.66
C THR A 48 -8.18 7.14 4.47
N THR A 49 -7.12 6.98 3.67
CA THR A 49 -6.51 5.66 3.43
C THR A 49 -5.87 5.11 4.70
N SER A 50 -5.69 3.79 4.79
CA SER A 50 -5.14 3.11 5.99
C SER A 50 -3.82 2.37 5.74
N CYS A 51 -3.38 2.24 4.49
CA CYS A 51 -2.21 1.43 4.13
C CYS A 51 -0.88 1.93 4.74
N CYS A 52 -0.78 3.21 5.10
CA CYS A 52 0.38 3.78 5.76
C CYS A 52 0.29 3.67 7.28
N SER A 53 0.97 2.69 7.88
CA SER A 53 0.97 2.41 9.33
C SER A 53 1.42 3.60 10.18
N ALA A 54 2.42 4.36 9.68
CA ALA A 54 2.90 5.55 10.36
C ALA A 54 1.82 6.65 10.42
N TYR A 55 1.06 6.82 9.33
CA TYR A 55 -0.09 7.74 9.30
C TYR A 55 -1.18 7.30 10.28
N VAL A 56 -1.60 6.04 10.25
CA VAL A 56 -2.63 5.50 11.16
C VAL A 56 -2.24 5.76 12.61
N ARG A 57 -0.97 5.54 12.95
CA ARG A 57 -0.46 5.83 14.29
C ARG A 57 -0.45 7.32 14.61
N ALA A 58 -0.07 8.17 13.67
CA ALA A 58 -0.09 9.62 13.84
C ALA A 58 -1.51 10.15 14.12
N VAL A 59 -2.52 9.63 13.43
CA VAL A 59 -3.94 9.96 13.70
C VAL A 59 -4.34 9.58 15.11
N GLN A 60 -4.00 8.36 15.55
CA GLN A 60 -4.35 7.90 16.89
C GLN A 60 -3.81 8.80 18.00
N ILE A 61 -2.61 9.34 17.81
CA ILE A 61 -1.88 10.12 18.83
C ILE A 61 -2.16 11.62 18.70
N HIS A 62 -2.15 12.16 17.49
CA HIS A 62 -2.09 13.61 17.27
C HIS A 62 -3.37 14.22 16.69
N VAL A 63 -4.21 13.43 16.00
CA VAL A 63 -5.43 13.94 15.37
C VAL A 63 -6.59 12.94 15.56
N PRO A 64 -6.98 12.65 16.82
CA PRO A 64 -7.98 11.62 17.11
C PRO A 64 -9.36 11.89 16.48
N ALA A 65 -9.67 13.13 16.13
CA ALA A 65 -10.88 13.51 15.41
C ALA A 65 -10.98 12.88 13.99
N LEU A 66 -9.84 12.48 13.39
CA LEU A 66 -9.82 11.75 12.10
C LEU A 66 -9.93 10.23 12.26
N LYS A 67 -9.84 9.69 13.47
CA LYS A 67 -9.88 8.24 13.67
C LYS A 67 -11.10 7.56 13.02
N PRO A 68 -12.33 8.12 13.09
CA PRO A 68 -13.49 7.54 12.40
C PRO A 68 -13.39 7.56 10.87
N CYS A 69 -12.58 8.48 10.32
CA CYS A 69 -12.40 8.62 8.86
C CYS A 69 -11.40 7.64 8.28
N VAL A 70 -10.52 7.06 9.10
CA VAL A 70 -9.52 6.09 8.61
C VAL A 70 -10.24 4.86 8.06
N SER A 71 -9.83 4.42 6.88
CA SER A 71 -10.34 3.18 6.28
C SER A 71 -10.11 1.99 7.23
N GLU A 72 -11.06 1.08 7.29
CA GLU A 72 -10.98 -0.17 8.05
C GLU A 72 -10.21 -1.24 7.28
N THR A 73 -9.91 -0.98 6.01
CA THR A 73 -9.16 -1.88 5.14
C THR A 73 -7.74 -2.08 5.67
N ARG A 74 -7.29 -3.33 5.68
CA ARG A 74 -5.92 -3.67 6.09
C ARG A 74 -4.93 -3.31 4.98
N SER A 75 -3.65 -3.30 5.30
CA SER A 75 -2.61 -2.91 4.35
C SER A 75 -2.26 -4.01 3.32
N PRO A 76 -1.57 -3.66 2.21
CA PRO A 76 -1.04 -4.63 1.26
C PRO A 76 -0.18 -5.73 1.90
N MET A 77 0.62 -5.40 2.91
CA MET A 77 1.41 -6.38 3.67
C MET A 77 0.51 -7.46 4.27
N HIS A 78 -0.57 -7.07 4.95
CA HIS A 78 -1.52 -8.00 5.54
C HIS A 78 -2.13 -8.95 4.49
N TYR A 79 -2.67 -8.39 3.40
CA TYR A 79 -3.35 -9.21 2.40
C TYR A 79 -2.42 -10.15 1.65
N THR A 80 -1.17 -9.73 1.38
CA THR A 80 -0.18 -10.63 0.78
C THR A 80 0.23 -11.74 1.75
N ALA A 81 0.42 -11.43 3.03
CA ALA A 81 0.74 -12.43 4.04
C ALA A 81 -0.42 -13.42 4.26
N GLU A 82 -1.67 -12.92 4.30
CA GLU A 82 -2.86 -13.77 4.37
C GLU A 82 -2.98 -14.68 3.13
N MET A 83 -2.69 -14.15 1.94
CA MET A 83 -2.62 -14.94 0.70
C MET A 83 -1.56 -16.04 0.80
N ALA A 84 -0.35 -15.72 1.27
CA ALA A 84 0.71 -16.70 1.46
C ALA A 84 0.30 -17.81 2.43
N LYS A 85 -0.30 -17.47 3.57
CA LYS A 85 -0.81 -18.47 4.55
C LYS A 85 -1.93 -19.35 3.99
N LYS A 86 -2.75 -18.83 3.07
CA LYS A 86 -3.79 -19.63 2.38
C LYS A 86 -3.20 -20.56 1.33
N MET A 87 -2.18 -20.10 0.58
CA MET A 87 -1.51 -20.90 -0.45
C MET A 87 -0.61 -21.97 0.17
N TYR A 88 0.07 -21.64 1.24
CA TYR A 88 1.07 -22.46 1.92
C TYR A 88 0.75 -22.54 3.42
N PRO A 89 -0.17 -23.42 3.85
CA PRO A 89 -0.48 -23.60 5.27
C PRO A 89 0.78 -23.91 6.08
N HIS A 90 0.94 -23.24 7.21
CA HIS A 90 2.12 -23.33 8.10
C HIS A 90 3.41 -22.65 7.58
N CYS A 91 3.38 -21.92 6.47
CA CYS A 91 4.54 -21.14 6.05
C CYS A 91 4.89 -20.05 7.08
N VAL A 92 6.18 -19.70 7.11
CA VAL A 92 6.68 -18.51 7.80
C VAL A 92 6.68 -17.35 6.82
N THR A 93 5.96 -16.28 7.14
CA THR A 93 5.88 -15.09 6.30
C THR A 93 6.88 -14.03 6.74
N VAL A 94 7.64 -13.52 5.80
CA VAL A 94 8.63 -12.45 6.00
C VAL A 94 8.30 -11.30 5.08
N PHE A 95 7.80 -10.19 5.63
CA PHE A 95 7.63 -8.97 4.85
C PHE A 95 8.98 -8.26 4.69
N ILE A 96 9.33 -7.94 3.45
CA ILE A 96 10.53 -7.17 3.10
C ILE A 96 10.08 -5.84 2.49
N GLY A 97 10.54 -4.73 3.05
CA GLY A 97 10.13 -3.43 2.53
C GLY A 97 10.84 -2.23 3.15
N PRO A 98 10.60 -1.02 2.60
CA PRO A 98 11.32 0.19 2.97
C PRO A 98 10.80 0.88 4.24
N CYS A 99 9.88 0.25 4.99
CA CYS A 99 9.09 0.92 6.02
C CYS A 99 9.33 0.35 7.42
N LEU A 100 9.94 1.12 8.32
CA LEU A 100 10.14 0.71 9.71
C LEU A 100 8.83 0.65 10.53
N ALA A 101 7.81 1.47 10.17
CA ALA A 101 6.52 1.43 10.85
C ALA A 101 5.77 0.10 10.62
N LYS A 102 6.08 -0.62 9.53
CA LYS A 102 5.55 -1.96 9.24
C LYS A 102 5.98 -3.01 10.28
N ARG A 103 7.07 -2.80 11.02
CA ARG A 103 7.45 -3.68 12.15
C ARG A 103 6.40 -3.71 13.24
N ARG A 104 5.86 -2.54 13.60
CA ARG A 104 4.79 -2.48 14.60
C ARG A 104 3.50 -3.09 14.08
N GLU A 105 3.14 -2.81 12.83
CA GLU A 105 1.96 -3.42 12.22
C GLU A 105 2.10 -4.94 12.14
N GLY A 106 3.26 -5.46 11.69
CA GLY A 106 3.52 -6.89 11.63
C GLY A 106 3.49 -7.56 13.01
N PHE A 107 3.98 -6.87 14.05
CA PHE A 107 3.88 -7.39 15.42
C PHE A 107 2.43 -7.59 15.89
N ASP A 108 1.53 -6.71 15.45
CA ASP A 108 0.10 -6.76 15.79
C ASP A 108 -0.71 -7.65 14.81
N ASP A 109 -0.09 -8.17 13.73
CA ASP A 109 -0.73 -8.93 12.66
C ASP A 109 -0.34 -10.42 12.69
N LYS A 110 -1.30 -11.28 12.97
CA LYS A 110 -1.09 -12.73 13.06
C LYS A 110 -0.68 -13.40 11.74
N SER A 111 -0.88 -12.72 10.61
CA SER A 111 -0.50 -13.25 9.29
C SER A 111 0.95 -12.95 8.94
N VAL A 112 1.62 -12.06 9.67
CA VAL A 112 3.00 -11.63 9.43
C VAL A 112 3.90 -12.10 10.55
N ASP A 113 4.84 -13.00 10.25
CA ASP A 113 5.74 -13.53 11.27
C ASP A 113 6.96 -12.63 11.47
N TYR A 114 7.54 -12.10 10.39
CA TYR A 114 8.72 -11.23 10.45
C TYR A 114 8.61 -10.04 9.50
N VAL A 115 9.30 -8.97 9.85
CA VAL A 115 9.43 -7.75 9.02
C VAL A 115 10.89 -7.36 8.94
N LEU A 116 11.44 -7.37 7.73
CA LEU A 116 12.82 -6.95 7.43
C LEU A 116 12.82 -5.66 6.61
N SER A 117 13.77 -4.78 6.90
CA SER A 117 14.07 -3.62 6.07
C SER A 117 14.87 -4.02 4.82
N MET A 118 14.93 -3.15 3.81
CA MET A 118 15.76 -3.37 2.63
C MET A 118 17.25 -3.45 3.00
N GLU A 119 17.70 -2.67 3.98
CA GLU A 119 19.10 -2.68 4.47
C GLU A 119 19.44 -4.00 5.16
N GLU A 120 18.52 -4.57 5.96
CA GLU A 120 18.70 -5.87 6.61
C GLU A 120 18.77 -7.01 5.58
N VAL A 121 17.96 -6.94 4.54
CA VAL A 121 18.03 -7.92 3.44
C VAL A 121 19.32 -7.78 2.66
N ASP A 122 19.80 -6.57 2.39
CA ASP A 122 21.08 -6.35 1.72
C ASP A 122 22.23 -6.96 2.54
N ALA A 123 22.29 -6.67 3.85
CA ALA A 123 23.28 -7.27 4.75
C ALA A 123 23.19 -8.80 4.80
N PHE A 124 21.98 -9.36 4.78
CA PHE A 124 21.75 -10.80 4.75
C PHE A 124 22.25 -11.45 3.46
N LEU A 125 22.00 -10.83 2.30
CA LEU A 125 22.47 -11.31 1.00
C LEU A 125 24.00 -11.22 0.91
N ILE A 126 24.62 -10.15 1.42
CA ILE A 126 26.09 -10.01 1.50
C ILE A 126 26.67 -11.13 2.38
N ALA A 127 26.09 -11.40 3.55
CA ALA A 127 26.55 -12.47 4.43
C ALA A 127 26.42 -13.87 3.82
N LYS A 128 25.51 -14.04 2.86
CA LYS A 128 25.32 -15.26 2.05
C LYS A 128 26.17 -15.29 0.78
N GLU A 129 27.00 -14.27 0.53
CA GLU A 129 27.81 -14.11 -0.67
C GLU A 129 26.95 -14.13 -1.97
N ILE A 130 25.74 -13.53 -1.90
CA ILE A 130 24.82 -13.44 -3.02
C ILE A 130 24.90 -12.04 -3.64
N ASN A 131 25.37 -11.95 -4.87
CA ASN A 131 25.42 -10.72 -5.63
C ASN A 131 24.21 -10.66 -6.60
N LEU A 132 23.26 -9.74 -6.33
CA LEU A 132 22.05 -9.56 -7.14
C LEU A 132 22.37 -9.35 -8.64
N SER A 133 23.40 -8.56 -8.93
CA SER A 133 23.71 -8.15 -10.31
C SER A 133 24.16 -9.32 -11.21
N GLU A 134 24.60 -10.41 -10.62
CA GLU A 134 25.08 -11.61 -11.31
C GLU A 134 23.97 -12.66 -11.57
N LEU A 135 22.79 -12.46 -10.94
CA LEU A 135 21.71 -13.43 -11.08
C LEU A 135 20.86 -13.17 -12.32
N SER A 136 20.43 -14.25 -12.95
CA SER A 136 19.37 -14.18 -13.96
C SER A 136 18.05 -13.76 -13.28
N PRO A 137 17.27 -12.84 -13.88
CA PRO A 137 15.98 -12.46 -13.35
C PRO A 137 14.99 -13.64 -13.32
N GLU A 138 14.28 -13.79 -12.22
CA GLU A 138 13.14 -14.69 -12.07
C GLU A 138 11.88 -13.83 -11.93
N LEU A 139 11.00 -13.89 -12.93
CA LEU A 139 9.76 -13.13 -12.89
C LEU A 139 8.69 -13.94 -12.16
N PRO A 140 7.80 -13.29 -11.37
CA PRO A 140 6.73 -13.98 -10.70
C PRO A 140 5.71 -14.54 -11.71
N GLU A 141 5.11 -15.69 -11.39
CA GLU A 141 4.06 -16.31 -12.23
C GLU A 141 2.79 -15.45 -12.28
N VAL A 142 2.48 -14.79 -11.18
CA VAL A 142 1.31 -13.91 -11.05
C VAL A 142 1.77 -12.47 -10.91
N LEU A 143 1.40 -11.65 -11.90
CA LEU A 143 1.70 -10.23 -11.89
C LEU A 143 0.54 -9.44 -11.27
N PRO A 144 0.81 -8.45 -10.41
CA PRO A 144 -0.18 -7.49 -9.98
C PRO A 144 -0.53 -6.50 -11.09
N THR A 145 -1.55 -5.69 -10.85
CA THR A 145 -1.92 -4.61 -11.77
C THR A 145 -0.89 -3.47 -11.73
N ALA A 146 -0.92 -2.62 -12.75
CA ALA A 146 -0.10 -1.41 -12.78
C ALA A 146 -0.47 -0.48 -11.61
N SER A 147 -1.77 -0.34 -11.27
CA SER A 147 -2.19 0.46 -10.13
C SER A 147 -1.76 -0.15 -8.79
N GLY A 148 -1.75 -1.49 -8.65
CA GLY A 148 -1.22 -2.16 -7.47
C GLY A 148 0.26 -1.87 -7.25
N ARG A 149 1.08 -1.92 -8.30
CA ARG A 149 2.49 -1.51 -8.25
C ARG A 149 2.68 -0.04 -7.94
N ASN A 150 1.76 0.81 -8.40
CA ASN A 150 1.82 2.25 -8.15
C ASN A 150 1.45 2.65 -6.70
N PHE A 151 0.90 1.74 -5.90
CA PHE A 151 0.59 1.97 -4.47
C PHE A 151 1.79 2.49 -3.66
N ALA A 152 3.00 2.13 -4.05
CA ALA A 152 4.22 2.57 -3.38
C ALA A 152 4.55 4.06 -3.61
N VAL A 153 3.88 4.72 -4.56
CA VAL A 153 4.10 6.13 -4.90
C VAL A 153 2.97 6.97 -4.34
N SER A 154 3.29 8.16 -3.81
CA SER A 154 2.27 9.11 -3.32
C SER A 154 1.32 9.52 -4.44
N GLY A 155 0.02 9.38 -4.21
CA GLY A 155 -1.06 9.52 -5.20
C GLY A 155 -1.51 8.19 -5.81
N GLY A 156 -0.73 7.13 -5.67
CA GLY A 156 -1.01 5.84 -6.28
C GLY A 156 -2.19 5.10 -5.63
N VAL A 157 -2.41 5.29 -4.34
CA VAL A 157 -3.56 4.68 -3.64
C VAL A 157 -4.86 5.30 -4.10
N ALA A 158 -4.93 6.63 -4.14
CA ALA A 158 -6.13 7.33 -4.59
C ALA A 158 -6.48 7.00 -6.05
N GLU A 159 -5.48 6.89 -6.93
CA GLU A 159 -5.70 6.47 -8.31
C GLU A 159 -6.15 5.01 -8.39
N SER A 160 -5.58 4.11 -7.60
CA SER A 160 -5.99 2.70 -7.53
C SER A 160 -7.43 2.54 -7.06
N VAL A 161 -7.87 3.34 -6.08
CA VAL A 161 -9.28 3.38 -5.65
C VAL A 161 -10.16 3.89 -6.79
N LYS A 162 -9.74 4.98 -7.44
CA LYS A 162 -10.51 5.62 -8.52
C LYS A 162 -10.82 4.69 -9.68
N VAL A 163 -9.82 3.93 -10.16
CA VAL A 163 -10.01 3.01 -11.29
C VAL A 163 -10.92 1.82 -10.97
N ARG A 164 -11.15 1.55 -9.67
CA ARG A 164 -12.02 0.46 -9.18
C ARG A 164 -13.44 0.91 -8.84
N LEU A 165 -13.71 2.22 -8.83
CA LEU A 165 -15.06 2.73 -8.60
C LEU A 165 -15.94 2.54 -9.84
N ASN A 166 -17.19 2.14 -9.64
CA ASN A 166 -18.19 2.10 -10.71
C ASN A 166 -18.47 3.50 -11.26
N ASP A 167 -18.54 4.49 -10.36
CA ASP A 167 -18.66 5.90 -10.70
C ASP A 167 -17.47 6.69 -10.12
N PRO A 168 -16.40 6.90 -10.90
CA PRO A 168 -15.25 7.68 -10.44
C PRO A 168 -15.55 9.17 -10.22
N SER A 169 -16.69 9.70 -10.70
CA SER A 169 -17.04 11.12 -10.57
C SER A 169 -17.37 11.53 -9.14
N ILE A 170 -17.74 10.58 -8.29
CA ILE A 170 -18.01 10.84 -6.87
C ILE A 170 -16.72 11.12 -6.07
N LEU A 171 -15.55 10.76 -6.61
CA LEU A 171 -14.27 10.87 -5.93
C LEU A 171 -13.68 12.27 -6.07
N ARG A 172 -13.39 12.89 -4.95
CA ARG A 172 -12.61 14.14 -4.86
C ARG A 172 -11.36 13.88 -4.01
N PRO A 173 -10.25 13.45 -4.65
CA PRO A 173 -9.06 13.05 -3.89
C PRO A 173 -8.28 14.25 -3.39
N ALA A 174 -7.63 14.09 -2.23
CA ALA A 174 -6.53 14.93 -1.77
C ALA A 174 -5.36 14.03 -1.36
N ILE A 175 -4.15 14.52 -1.56
CA ILE A 175 -2.94 13.77 -1.28
C ILE A 175 -2.10 14.55 -0.28
N ILE A 176 -1.78 13.93 0.86
CA ILE A 176 -0.82 14.43 1.83
C ILE A 176 0.47 13.62 1.64
N ASN A 177 1.44 14.25 0.97
CA ASN A 177 2.72 13.65 0.64
C ASN A 177 3.79 14.06 1.67
N GLY A 178 3.93 13.24 2.70
CA GLY A 178 4.83 13.48 3.82
C GLY A 178 4.13 14.11 5.04
N LEU A 179 4.34 13.51 6.22
CA LEU A 179 3.86 14.03 7.51
C LEU A 179 4.83 15.03 8.12
N ASN A 180 5.27 16.00 7.32
CA ASN A 180 6.00 17.17 7.79
C ASN A 180 5.05 18.17 8.50
N LYS A 181 5.57 19.31 8.93
CA LYS A 181 4.79 20.36 9.62
C LYS A 181 3.51 20.77 8.85
N ASN A 182 3.58 20.85 7.52
CA ASN A 182 2.43 21.23 6.69
C ASN A 182 1.44 20.07 6.56
N GLY A 183 1.92 18.85 6.35
CA GLY A 183 1.07 17.65 6.33
C GLY A 183 0.29 17.47 7.63
N MET A 184 0.95 17.64 8.77
CA MET A 184 0.29 17.57 10.08
C MET A 184 -0.74 18.69 10.31
N LYS A 185 -0.47 19.92 9.83
CA LYS A 185 -1.45 21.02 9.87
C LYS A 185 -2.68 20.71 9.00
N THR A 186 -2.46 20.15 7.81
CA THR A 186 -3.53 19.74 6.90
C THR A 186 -4.40 18.63 7.52
N LEU A 187 -3.77 17.64 8.15
CA LEU A 187 -4.51 16.60 8.89
C LEU A 187 -5.35 17.18 10.03
N ALA A 188 -4.77 18.08 10.81
CA ALA A 188 -5.50 18.75 11.90
C ALA A 188 -6.69 19.57 11.38
N MET A 189 -6.56 20.21 10.21
CA MET A 189 -7.66 20.90 9.54
C MET A 189 -8.78 19.94 9.16
N TYR A 190 -8.48 18.81 8.53
CA TYR A 190 -9.47 17.79 8.19
C TYR A 190 -10.13 17.20 9.44
N GLY A 191 -9.37 17.02 10.52
CA GLY A 191 -9.94 16.62 11.82
C GLY A 191 -11.02 17.59 12.31
N LYS A 192 -10.74 18.90 12.27
CA LYS A 192 -11.70 19.96 12.64
C LYS A 192 -12.92 20.05 11.70
N ILE A 193 -12.75 19.72 10.42
CA ILE A 193 -13.88 19.62 9.48
C ILE A 193 -14.75 18.42 9.85
N ASN A 194 -14.11 17.28 10.19
CA ASN A 194 -14.84 16.07 10.53
C ASN A 194 -15.65 16.22 11.82
N ASP A 195 -15.05 16.78 12.88
CA ASP A 195 -15.73 16.97 14.17
C ASP A 195 -16.68 18.19 14.21
N GLY A 196 -16.74 18.97 13.11
CA GLY A 196 -17.63 20.13 13.00
C GLY A 196 -17.06 21.43 13.59
N SER A 197 -15.82 21.43 14.10
CA SER A 197 -15.15 22.64 14.60
C SER A 197 -14.80 23.64 13.49
N LEU A 198 -14.75 23.16 12.24
CA LEU A 198 -14.66 23.99 11.04
C LEU A 198 -15.77 23.61 10.05
N PRO A 199 -16.32 24.59 9.31
CA PRO A 199 -17.31 24.32 8.28
C PRO A 199 -16.70 23.45 7.18
N THR A 200 -17.52 22.58 6.57
CA THR A 200 -17.10 21.80 5.40
C THR A 200 -17.11 22.70 4.17
N PRO A 201 -15.95 22.96 3.53
CA PRO A 201 -15.91 23.80 2.33
C PRO A 201 -16.71 23.18 1.17
N PRO A 202 -17.22 23.99 0.23
CA PRO A 202 -17.69 23.49 -1.05
C PRO A 202 -16.57 22.66 -1.72
N ASN A 203 -16.94 21.52 -2.32
CA ASN A 203 -15.99 20.60 -2.98
C ASN A 203 -14.86 20.08 -2.04
N CYS A 204 -15.12 19.99 -0.73
CA CYS A 204 -14.17 19.36 0.19
C CYS A 204 -13.76 17.98 -0.34
N PRO A 205 -12.45 17.66 -0.33
CA PRO A 205 -11.99 16.31 -0.64
C PRO A 205 -12.69 15.27 0.23
N ASN A 206 -13.06 14.15 -0.39
CA ASN A 206 -13.75 13.06 0.31
C ASN A 206 -12.95 11.76 0.38
N LEU A 207 -11.87 11.63 -0.40
CA LEU A 207 -10.83 10.62 -0.19
C LEU A 207 -9.49 11.32 0.04
N ILE A 208 -8.88 11.09 1.19
CA ILE A 208 -7.61 11.69 1.55
C ILE A 208 -6.56 10.59 1.63
N GLU A 209 -5.70 10.52 0.64
CA GLU A 209 -4.52 9.67 0.70
C GLU A 209 -3.46 10.33 1.57
N VAL A 210 -2.90 9.58 2.52
CA VAL A 210 -1.85 10.09 3.40
C VAL A 210 -0.66 9.15 3.41
N MET A 211 0.48 9.66 2.93
CA MET A 211 1.77 8.99 3.05
C MET A 211 2.65 9.74 4.06
N ALA A 212 3.18 9.01 5.05
CA ALA A 212 4.05 9.62 6.06
C ALA A 212 5.42 10.03 5.47
N CYS A 213 5.89 9.31 4.48
CA CYS A 213 7.15 9.59 3.77
C CYS A 213 6.89 10.44 2.52
N GLU A 214 7.77 11.40 2.22
CA GLU A 214 7.74 12.17 0.98
C GLU A 214 8.01 11.24 -0.21
N GLY A 215 7.17 11.30 -1.23
CA GLY A 215 7.21 10.40 -2.40
C GLY A 215 6.45 9.09 -2.21
N GLY A 216 5.94 8.79 -1.02
CA GLY A 216 5.33 7.51 -0.67
C GLY A 216 6.33 6.51 -0.11
N CYS A 217 6.03 5.20 -0.24
CA CYS A 217 6.91 4.14 0.26
C CYS A 217 8.27 4.09 -0.44
N VAL A 218 8.35 4.55 -1.69
CA VAL A 218 9.63 4.68 -2.43
C VAL A 218 10.59 5.70 -1.80
N GLY A 219 10.10 6.57 -0.91
CA GLY A 219 10.89 7.48 -0.09
C GLY A 219 10.97 7.05 1.38
N GLY A 220 10.73 5.78 1.66
CA GLY A 220 10.74 5.22 3.01
C GLY A 220 12.13 5.25 3.69
N PRO A 221 12.18 5.08 5.02
CA PRO A 221 13.41 5.27 5.79
C PRO A 221 14.54 4.28 5.47
N SER A 222 14.22 3.13 4.85
CA SER A 222 15.22 2.15 4.40
C SER A 222 15.52 2.25 2.89
N VAL A 223 15.22 3.38 2.26
CA VAL A 223 15.56 3.66 0.85
C VAL A 223 16.66 4.71 0.78
N ILE A 224 17.78 4.37 0.18
CA ILE A 224 18.93 5.29 0.03
C ILE A 224 18.70 6.30 -1.11
N THR A 225 17.95 5.88 -2.13
CA THR A 225 17.67 6.72 -3.31
C THR A 225 16.79 7.92 -2.93
N ASN A 226 17.13 9.10 -3.45
CA ASN A 226 16.29 10.28 -3.28
C ASN A 226 14.85 10.00 -3.74
N PRO A 227 13.80 10.40 -2.98
CA PRO A 227 12.41 10.08 -3.29
C PRO A 227 11.95 10.50 -4.70
N ARG A 228 12.41 11.65 -5.19
CA ARG A 228 12.09 12.14 -6.56
C ARG A 228 12.67 11.21 -7.62
N THR A 229 13.92 10.79 -7.44
CA THR A 229 14.58 9.84 -8.34
C THR A 229 13.91 8.48 -8.27
N ALA A 230 13.61 7.97 -7.07
CA ALA A 230 12.93 6.70 -6.86
C ALA A 230 11.54 6.67 -7.54
N THR A 231 10.77 7.76 -7.45
CA THR A 231 9.48 7.91 -8.14
C THR A 231 9.60 7.84 -9.67
N VAL A 232 10.72 8.28 -10.24
CA VAL A 232 10.97 8.17 -11.68
C VAL A 232 11.41 6.74 -12.03
N LEU A 233 12.32 6.17 -11.25
CA LEU A 233 12.88 4.84 -11.51
C LEU A 233 11.84 3.70 -11.41
N ILE A 234 10.80 3.86 -10.61
CA ILE A 234 9.75 2.83 -10.47
C ILE A 234 8.79 2.79 -11.67
N LYS A 235 8.67 3.86 -12.47
CA LYS A 235 7.69 3.96 -13.56
C LYS A 235 7.73 2.79 -14.55
N PRO A 236 8.88 2.34 -15.07
CA PRO A 236 8.92 1.19 -15.98
C PRO A 236 8.41 -0.09 -15.32
N TYR A 237 8.69 -0.26 -14.01
CA TYR A 237 8.20 -1.40 -13.24
C TYR A 237 6.67 -1.37 -13.05
N VAL A 238 6.13 -0.19 -12.75
CA VAL A 238 4.68 0.03 -12.69
C VAL A 238 4.03 -0.31 -14.02
N SER A 239 4.57 0.23 -15.14
CA SER A 239 4.02 0.01 -16.49
C SER A 239 4.10 -1.46 -16.95
N ALA A 240 4.95 -2.28 -16.36
CA ALA A 240 5.04 -3.71 -16.63
C ALA A 240 4.01 -4.55 -15.85
N GLY A 241 3.19 -3.93 -15.00
CA GLY A 241 2.05 -4.58 -14.34
C GLY A 241 0.93 -4.93 -15.33
N LYS A 242 0.00 -5.79 -14.91
CA LYS A 242 -1.21 -6.05 -15.70
C LYS A 242 -2.04 -4.76 -15.84
N PRO A 243 -2.78 -4.60 -16.93
CA PRO A 243 -3.79 -3.55 -17.03
C PRO A 243 -4.80 -3.65 -15.88
N ASP A 244 -5.30 -2.50 -15.43
CA ASP A 244 -6.37 -2.48 -14.45
C ASP A 244 -7.68 -2.91 -15.13
N GLU A 245 -8.25 -4.01 -14.66
CA GLU A 245 -9.55 -4.49 -15.12
C GLU A 245 -10.65 -3.89 -14.25
N LYS A 246 -11.67 -3.30 -14.86
CA LYS A 246 -12.90 -2.97 -14.14
C LYS A 246 -13.58 -4.27 -13.75
N LYS A 247 -13.71 -4.53 -12.45
CA LYS A 247 -14.51 -5.66 -11.98
C LYS A 247 -15.98 -5.37 -12.29
N SER A 248 -16.62 -6.28 -13.04
CA SER A 248 -18.07 -6.25 -13.24
C SER A 248 -18.79 -6.55 -11.91
N ASP A 249 -19.98 -5.96 -11.71
CA ASP A 249 -20.89 -6.35 -10.61
C ASP A 249 -21.08 -7.86 -10.66
N GLY A 250 -20.59 -8.60 -9.66
CA GLY A 250 -20.61 -10.06 -9.63
C GLY A 250 -19.26 -10.75 -9.48
N TYR A 251 -18.21 -10.00 -9.16
CA TYR A 251 -16.91 -10.59 -8.84
C TYR A 251 -16.93 -11.18 -7.42
N ASP A 252 -16.61 -12.48 -7.32
CA ASP A 252 -16.48 -13.18 -6.03
C ASP A 252 -15.04 -13.06 -5.51
N ASP A 253 -14.85 -12.28 -4.44
CA ASP A 253 -13.56 -12.07 -3.78
C ASP A 253 -12.95 -13.37 -3.20
N ALA A 254 -13.78 -14.39 -2.92
CA ALA A 254 -13.32 -15.66 -2.37
C ALA A 254 -12.71 -16.60 -3.43
N THR A 255 -13.18 -16.51 -4.66
CA THR A 255 -12.73 -17.39 -5.76
C THR A 255 -11.89 -16.69 -6.81
N GLY A 256 -11.82 -15.36 -6.78
CA GLY A 256 -11.11 -14.58 -7.80
C GLY A 256 -11.72 -14.66 -9.20
N LYS A 257 -12.99 -15.03 -9.32
CA LYS A 257 -13.69 -15.21 -10.60
C LYS A 257 -14.96 -14.38 -10.67
N ASN A 258 -15.29 -13.94 -11.89
CA ASN A 258 -16.62 -13.36 -12.15
C ASN A 258 -17.70 -14.42 -11.96
N VAL A 259 -18.65 -14.17 -11.08
CA VAL A 259 -19.88 -14.99 -10.97
C VAL A 259 -20.83 -14.50 -12.05
N LYS A 260 -21.20 -15.42 -12.97
CA LYS A 260 -22.21 -15.15 -14.01
C LYS A 260 -23.59 -15.13 -13.41
#